data_4b907f88513e091b958fc853926cbb9b
#
_entry.id   4b907f88513e091b958fc853926cbb9b
#
_cell.length_a   1.000
_cell.length_b   1.000
_cell.length_c   1.000
_cell.angle_alpha   90.00
_cell.angle_beta   90.00
_cell.angle_gamma   90.00
#
_symmetry.space_group_name_H-M   'P 1'
#
loop_
_entity.id
_entity.type
_entity.pdbx_description
1 polymer ?
#
loop_
_entity_poly.entity_id
_entity_poly.type
_entity_poly.pdbx_seq_one_letter_code
_entity_poly.pdbx_strand_id
1 'polypeptide(L)'
;MYPFYWINPVLDNACDLVDMAVEKGMFGFKCLPGRYFPGDPKALPVYGKMAEAGKPVLFHSGILWDGRPSSKFTRPGNYEELIDIPGLRFCCAHISWPWCEECVAVYGKFLNALTRSDRPRAEMFVDVTPGTPRARRKSALEMLYGYDYDMTDRVMFGTDCRTNDYTVAWAKEWQERDDAIYAGLGREKVDPDSVYRRALQHFLFGGGGALRRPTPDGTENGQ
;
A
#
# COMPACT_ATOMS: atom_id res chain seq x y z
N MET A 1 2.25 0.14 -17.46
CA MET A 1 3.09 0.16 -16.26
C MET A 1 2.71 1.38 -15.46
N TYR A 2 2.63 1.28 -14.12
CA TYR A 2 2.28 2.38 -13.23
C TYR A 2 3.50 2.71 -12.36
N PRO A 3 4.41 3.61 -12.79
CA PRO A 3 5.64 3.91 -12.05
C PRO A 3 5.37 4.70 -10.78
N PHE A 4 6.13 4.37 -9.71
CA PHE A 4 6.13 5.07 -8.44
C PHE A 4 7.47 5.79 -8.26
N TYR A 5 7.40 7.03 -7.78
CA TYR A 5 8.58 7.80 -7.46
C TYR A 5 9.05 7.52 -6.04
N TRP A 6 10.30 7.13 -5.88
CA TRP A 6 10.91 6.95 -4.56
C TRP A 6 11.25 8.31 -3.95
N ILE A 7 10.70 8.62 -2.78
CA ILE A 7 10.86 9.91 -2.13
C ILE A 7 11.21 9.77 -0.64
N ASN A 8 12.03 10.68 -0.14
CA ASN A 8 12.20 10.93 1.28
C ASN A 8 11.40 12.20 1.65
N PRO A 9 10.27 12.08 2.36
CA PRO A 9 9.35 13.19 2.59
C PRO A 9 9.85 14.22 3.63
N VAL A 10 10.93 13.94 4.35
CA VAL A 10 11.51 14.88 5.32
C VAL A 10 12.60 15.79 4.74
N LEU A 11 12.86 15.71 3.44
CA LEU A 11 13.74 16.65 2.74
C LEU A 11 13.06 18.01 2.60
N ASP A 12 13.84 19.08 2.67
CA ASP A 12 13.32 20.46 2.59
C ASP A 12 12.67 20.76 1.23
N ASN A 13 13.08 20.10 0.14
CA ASN A 13 12.51 20.20 -1.20
C ASN A 13 11.52 19.08 -1.55
N ALA A 14 11.02 18.33 -0.57
CA ALA A 14 10.16 17.16 -0.85
C ALA A 14 8.86 17.54 -1.58
N CYS A 15 8.27 18.70 -1.28
CA CYS A 15 7.08 19.18 -1.99
C CYS A 15 7.36 19.46 -3.49
N ASP A 16 8.52 20.02 -3.83
CA ASP A 16 8.90 20.27 -5.22
C ASP A 16 9.15 18.96 -5.97
N LEU A 17 9.69 17.95 -5.26
CA LEU A 17 9.84 16.60 -5.81
C LEU A 17 8.49 15.93 -6.09
N VAL A 18 7.46 16.22 -5.31
CA VAL A 18 6.08 15.74 -5.60
C VAL A 18 5.58 16.36 -6.90
N ASP A 19 5.69 17.68 -7.07
CA ASP A 19 5.27 18.36 -8.29
C ASP A 19 5.99 17.81 -9.52
N MET A 20 7.31 17.72 -9.45
CA MET A 20 8.14 17.16 -10.52
C MET A 20 7.74 15.73 -10.88
N ALA A 21 7.45 14.88 -9.88
CA ALA A 21 7.05 13.50 -10.12
C ALA A 21 5.66 13.42 -10.79
N VAL A 22 4.72 14.27 -10.36
CA VAL A 22 3.39 14.36 -10.98
C VAL A 22 3.48 14.82 -12.43
N GLU A 23 4.27 15.85 -12.72
CA GLU A 23 4.52 16.34 -14.09
C GLU A 23 5.15 15.27 -14.98
N LYS A 24 6.02 14.43 -14.42
CA LYS A 24 6.62 13.28 -15.14
C LYS A 24 5.70 12.06 -15.26
N GLY A 25 4.45 12.17 -14.85
CA GLY A 25 3.46 11.10 -15.00
C GLY A 25 3.62 9.94 -14.03
N MET A 26 4.25 10.13 -12.86
CA MET A 26 4.30 9.11 -11.82
C MET A 26 2.90 8.83 -11.27
N PHE A 27 2.60 7.57 -11.02
CA PHE A 27 1.29 7.12 -10.55
C PHE A 27 1.15 7.16 -9.04
N GLY A 28 2.24 7.15 -8.31
CA GLY A 28 2.26 7.20 -6.86
C GLY A 28 3.68 7.37 -6.32
N PHE A 29 3.82 7.25 -5.02
CA PHE A 29 5.07 7.44 -4.31
C PHE A 29 5.46 6.21 -3.50
N LYS A 30 6.76 5.91 -3.43
CA LYS A 30 7.33 4.91 -2.53
C LYS A 30 8.11 5.61 -1.43
N CYS A 31 7.77 5.32 -0.18
CA CYS A 31 8.48 5.79 1.00
C CYS A 31 9.10 4.63 1.78
N LEU A 32 10.33 4.83 2.26
CA LEU A 32 11.03 3.92 3.15
C LEU A 32 11.39 4.64 4.44
N PRO A 33 10.56 4.58 5.50
CA PRO A 33 10.82 5.26 6.77
C PRO A 33 11.90 4.52 7.57
N GLY A 34 13.15 4.65 7.14
CA GLY A 34 14.29 4.02 7.83
C GLY A 34 15.00 4.93 8.82
N ARG A 35 14.71 6.25 8.80
CA ARG A 35 15.34 7.27 9.65
C ARG A 35 14.39 8.38 10.12
N TYR A 36 13.11 8.27 9.83
CA TYR A 36 12.07 9.23 10.23
C TYR A 36 10.78 8.45 10.55
N PHE A 37 9.95 9.01 11.39
CA PHE A 37 8.62 8.45 11.63
C PHE A 37 7.65 8.89 10.52
N PRO A 38 6.71 8.04 10.09
CA PRO A 38 5.66 8.43 9.13
C PRO A 38 4.92 9.71 9.53
N GLY A 39 4.66 9.90 10.82
CA GLY A 39 4.02 11.11 11.37
C GLY A 39 4.97 12.29 11.60
N ASP A 40 6.18 12.31 11.04
CA ASP A 40 7.09 13.46 11.18
C ASP A 40 6.41 14.73 10.67
N PRO A 41 6.44 15.84 11.45
CA PRO A 41 5.81 17.10 11.06
C PRO A 41 6.28 17.66 9.69
N LYS A 42 7.49 17.32 9.26
CA LYS A 42 7.98 17.67 7.91
C LYS A 42 7.36 16.80 6.81
N ALA A 43 7.00 15.56 7.12
CA ALA A 43 6.47 14.61 6.15
C ALA A 43 4.95 14.78 5.91
N LEU A 44 4.19 15.14 6.94
CA LEU A 44 2.73 15.25 6.85
C LEU A 44 2.25 16.21 5.73
N PRO A 45 2.81 17.43 5.55
CA PRO A 45 2.43 18.29 4.44
C PRO A 45 2.72 17.67 3.06
N VAL A 46 3.80 16.90 2.93
CA VAL A 46 4.19 16.23 1.69
C VAL A 46 3.16 15.16 1.32
N TYR A 47 2.69 14.38 2.29
CA TYR A 47 1.61 13.41 2.06
C TYR A 47 0.27 14.09 1.73
N GLY A 48 -0.02 15.24 2.35
CA GLY A 48 -1.17 16.07 1.99
C GLY A 48 -1.12 16.47 0.52
N LYS A 49 0.03 16.95 0.06
CA LYS A 49 0.25 17.33 -1.35
C LYS A 49 0.11 16.14 -2.31
N MET A 50 0.61 14.93 -1.93
CA MET A 50 0.40 13.72 -2.71
C MET A 50 -1.09 13.35 -2.81
N ALA A 51 -1.83 13.48 -1.70
CA ALA A 51 -3.27 13.24 -1.65
C ALA A 51 -4.06 14.22 -2.52
N GLU A 52 -3.74 15.53 -2.47
CA GLU A 52 -4.32 16.57 -3.32
C GLU A 52 -4.08 16.29 -4.81
N ALA A 53 -2.92 15.77 -5.17
CA ALA A 53 -2.61 15.31 -6.53
C ALA A 53 -3.29 13.98 -6.90
N GLY A 54 -4.08 13.38 -6.01
CA GLY A 54 -4.72 12.08 -6.20
C GLY A 54 -3.75 10.90 -6.28
N LYS A 55 -2.52 11.05 -5.73
CA LYS A 55 -1.46 10.04 -5.83
C LYS A 55 -1.32 9.23 -4.55
N PRO A 56 -1.35 7.88 -4.62
CA PRO A 56 -1.18 7.02 -3.45
C PRO A 56 0.28 6.90 -3.00
N VAL A 57 0.46 6.45 -1.76
CA VAL A 57 1.78 6.23 -1.15
C VAL A 57 1.94 4.78 -0.73
N LEU A 58 2.94 4.11 -1.25
CA LEU A 58 3.37 2.78 -0.81
C LEU A 58 4.50 2.92 0.20
N PHE A 59 4.25 2.59 1.44
CA PHE A 59 5.26 2.54 2.50
C PHE A 59 5.90 1.15 2.60
N HIS A 60 7.21 1.11 2.82
CA HIS A 60 7.76 -0.06 3.48
C HIS A 60 7.23 -0.07 4.91
N SER A 61 6.72 -1.21 5.36
CA SER A 61 6.27 -1.44 6.74
C SER A 61 6.74 -2.83 7.20
N GLY A 62 6.97 -2.98 8.48
CA GLY A 62 7.58 -4.20 8.99
C GLY A 62 9.09 -4.08 9.21
N ILE A 63 9.75 -5.21 9.42
CA ILE A 63 11.17 -5.22 9.70
C ILE A 63 12.00 -4.79 8.48
N LEU A 64 13.02 -3.96 8.73
CA LEU A 64 14.03 -3.61 7.73
C LEU A 64 15.26 -4.49 7.91
N TRP A 65 15.69 -5.13 6.83
CA TRP A 65 16.88 -6.00 6.80
C TRP A 65 18.16 -5.24 6.45
N ASP A 66 18.25 -3.98 6.90
CA ASP A 66 19.33 -3.04 6.57
C ASP A 66 20.52 -3.06 7.56
N GLY A 67 20.47 -3.94 8.57
CA GLY A 67 21.50 -4.05 9.59
C GLY A 67 21.56 -2.86 10.56
N ARG A 68 20.54 -2.03 10.62
CA ARG A 68 20.47 -0.82 11.45
C ARG A 68 19.29 -0.88 12.43
N PRO A 69 19.27 -0.05 13.49
CA PRO A 69 18.14 0.05 14.40
C PRO A 69 17.00 0.90 13.80
N SER A 70 16.55 0.55 12.59
CA SER A 70 15.59 1.28 11.77
C SER A 70 14.16 0.83 11.93
N SER A 71 13.93 -0.41 12.35
CA SER A 71 12.60 -1.03 12.39
C SER A 71 11.61 -0.32 13.34
N LYS A 72 12.08 0.47 14.28
CA LYS A 72 11.23 1.31 15.13
C LYS A 72 10.40 2.33 14.34
N PHE A 73 10.88 2.74 13.16
CA PHE A 73 10.20 3.71 12.32
C PHE A 73 9.11 3.08 11.43
N THR A 74 9.19 1.77 11.19
CA THR A 74 8.34 1.04 10.23
C THR A 74 7.25 0.20 10.92
N ARG A 75 7.05 0.37 12.23
CA ARG A 75 5.98 -0.27 12.98
C ARG A 75 4.61 0.28 12.58
N PRO A 76 3.58 -0.58 12.45
CA PRO A 76 2.25 -0.16 12.00
C PRO A 76 1.64 1.01 12.79
N GLY A 77 1.77 1.02 14.11
CA GLY A 77 1.25 2.10 14.95
C GLY A 77 1.79 3.50 14.60
N ASN A 78 2.97 3.59 13.99
CA ASN A 78 3.54 4.87 13.57
C ASN A 78 2.80 5.52 12.39
N TYR A 79 1.92 4.78 11.69
CA TYR A 79 1.14 5.32 10.57
C TYR A 79 -0.19 5.93 11.01
N GLU A 80 -0.56 5.82 12.30
CA GLU A 80 -1.82 6.38 12.82
C GLU A 80 -1.92 7.90 12.63
N GLU A 81 -0.79 8.61 12.64
CA GLU A 81 -0.71 10.06 12.41
C GLU A 81 -1.22 10.47 11.00
N LEU A 82 -1.30 9.51 10.07
CA LEU A 82 -1.79 9.77 8.71
C LEU A 82 -3.32 9.84 8.64
N ILE A 83 -4.04 9.44 9.68
CA ILE A 83 -5.50 9.24 9.67
C ILE A 83 -6.27 10.52 9.30
N ASP A 84 -5.74 11.68 9.65
CA ASP A 84 -6.37 12.98 9.44
C ASP A 84 -5.99 13.65 8.10
N ILE A 85 -5.22 12.98 7.25
CA ILE A 85 -4.87 13.50 5.91
C ILE A 85 -6.00 13.17 4.94
N PRO A 86 -6.80 14.17 4.49
CA PRO A 86 -7.97 13.91 3.67
C PRO A 86 -7.62 13.29 2.32
N GLY A 87 -8.26 12.18 1.96
CA GLY A 87 -8.12 11.55 0.65
C GLY A 87 -6.76 10.87 0.41
N LEU A 88 -5.88 10.81 1.40
CA LEU A 88 -4.64 10.03 1.29
C LEU A 88 -4.99 8.55 1.17
N ARG A 89 -4.50 7.90 0.11
CA ARG A 89 -4.48 6.45 0.01
C ARG A 89 -3.05 5.97 0.24
N PHE A 90 -2.85 5.15 1.26
CA PHE A 90 -1.53 4.59 1.53
C PHE A 90 -1.59 3.10 1.78
N CYS A 91 -0.49 2.42 1.50
CA CYS A 91 -0.35 0.98 1.68
C CYS A 91 0.83 0.67 2.60
N CYS A 92 0.59 -0.20 3.58
CA CYS A 92 1.63 -0.83 4.39
C CYS A 92 2.08 -2.14 3.73
N ALA A 93 3.35 -2.20 3.28
CA ALA A 93 3.89 -3.36 2.61
C ALA A 93 4.10 -4.57 3.56
N HIS A 94 4.06 -5.79 2.98
CA HIS A 94 4.46 -7.06 3.63
C HIS A 94 3.60 -7.46 4.83
N ILE A 95 2.34 -7.00 4.91
CA ILE A 95 1.49 -7.15 6.11
C ILE A 95 2.25 -6.67 7.37
N SER A 96 3.21 -5.75 7.17
CA SER A 96 4.09 -5.23 8.24
C SER A 96 4.82 -6.30 9.06
N TRP A 97 5.15 -7.46 8.46
CA TRP A 97 5.82 -8.53 9.19
C TRP A 97 7.07 -8.03 9.97
N PRO A 98 7.28 -8.42 11.25
CA PRO A 98 6.56 -9.43 12.03
C PRO A 98 5.33 -8.91 12.78
N TRP A 99 4.96 -7.64 12.67
CA TRP A 99 3.86 -7.01 13.40
C TRP A 99 2.53 -7.09 12.64
N CYS A 100 2.21 -8.26 12.07
CA CYS A 100 1.00 -8.46 11.27
C CYS A 100 -0.28 -8.15 12.05
N GLU A 101 -0.37 -8.58 13.32
CA GLU A 101 -1.53 -8.33 14.17
C GLU A 101 -1.71 -6.83 14.47
N GLU A 102 -0.62 -6.13 14.76
CA GLU A 102 -0.64 -4.67 14.92
C GLU A 102 -1.09 -3.97 13.62
N CYS A 103 -0.62 -4.47 12.46
CA CYS A 103 -1.04 -3.95 11.16
C CYS A 103 -2.56 -4.06 10.96
N VAL A 104 -3.13 -5.21 11.28
CA VAL A 104 -4.59 -5.45 11.18
C VAL A 104 -5.36 -4.58 12.16
N ALA A 105 -4.86 -4.43 13.39
CA ALA A 105 -5.50 -3.56 14.39
C ALA A 105 -5.50 -2.08 13.95
N VAL A 106 -4.38 -1.60 13.40
CA VAL A 106 -4.28 -0.25 12.83
C VAL A 106 -5.19 -0.09 11.62
N TYR A 107 -5.27 -1.08 10.72
CA TYR A 107 -6.23 -1.07 9.62
C TYR A 107 -7.68 -0.90 10.13
N GLY A 108 -8.08 -1.67 11.15
CA GLY A 108 -9.40 -1.54 11.77
C GLY A 108 -9.68 -0.14 12.31
N LYS A 109 -8.65 0.55 12.84
CA LYS A 109 -8.75 1.95 13.29
C LYS A 109 -9.04 2.90 12.12
N PHE A 110 -8.34 2.73 10.97
CA PHE A 110 -8.60 3.51 9.77
C PHE A 110 -9.99 3.23 9.18
N LEU A 111 -10.39 1.96 9.11
CA LEU A 111 -11.74 1.58 8.66
C LEU A 111 -12.81 2.23 9.53
N ASN A 112 -12.64 2.21 10.85
CA ASN A 112 -13.55 2.85 11.78
C ASN A 112 -13.60 4.39 11.59
N ALA A 113 -12.47 5.03 11.33
CA ALA A 113 -12.42 6.46 11.06
C ALA A 113 -13.14 6.82 9.75
N LEU A 114 -13.01 6.01 8.69
CA LEU A 114 -13.70 6.18 7.41
C LEU A 114 -15.22 6.04 7.55
N THR A 115 -15.69 5.06 8.36
CA THR A 115 -17.11 4.77 8.48
C THR A 115 -17.86 5.67 9.45
N ARG A 116 -17.17 6.31 10.40
CA ARG A 116 -17.78 7.13 11.46
C ARG A 116 -17.54 8.63 11.31
N SER A 117 -16.77 9.07 10.31
CA SER A 117 -16.43 10.46 10.13
C SER A 117 -17.19 11.07 8.96
N ASP A 118 -17.75 12.26 9.17
CA ASP A 118 -18.33 13.08 8.08
C ASP A 118 -17.25 13.80 7.26
N ARG A 119 -15.97 13.68 7.68
CA ARG A 119 -14.83 14.29 6.98
C ARG A 119 -14.07 13.22 6.21
N PRO A 120 -13.52 13.55 5.04
CA PRO A 120 -12.59 12.66 4.34
C PRO A 120 -11.42 12.30 5.25
N ARG A 121 -11.07 11.03 5.28
CA ARG A 121 -9.97 10.45 6.06
C ARG A 121 -9.00 9.75 5.12
N ALA A 122 -7.82 9.41 5.63
CA ALA A 122 -6.91 8.54 4.90
C ALA A 122 -7.47 7.12 4.79
N GLU A 123 -7.20 6.48 3.64
CA GLU A 123 -7.53 5.08 3.39
C GLU A 123 -6.28 4.22 3.47
N MET A 124 -6.29 3.25 4.37
CA MET A 124 -5.20 2.30 4.51
C MET A 124 -5.43 1.07 3.65
N PHE A 125 -4.38 0.65 2.96
CA PHE A 125 -4.27 -0.60 2.22
C PHE A 125 -3.14 -1.45 2.82
N VAL A 126 -3.17 -2.74 2.53
CA VAL A 126 -2.13 -3.68 2.93
C VAL A 126 -1.68 -4.43 1.69
N ASP A 127 -0.38 -4.65 1.50
CA ASP A 127 0.05 -5.58 0.48
C ASP A 127 0.58 -6.88 1.09
N VAL A 128 0.44 -7.93 0.31
CA VAL A 128 0.89 -9.27 0.67
C VAL A 128 2.17 -9.65 -0.10
N THR A 129 3.02 -8.67 -0.39
CA THR A 129 4.32 -8.94 -1.02
C THR A 129 5.20 -9.86 -0.16
N PRO A 130 6.15 -10.61 -0.76
CA PRO A 130 7.02 -11.56 -0.06
C PRO A 130 8.02 -10.91 0.90
N GLY A 131 7.56 -10.34 2.00
CA GLY A 131 8.38 -9.92 3.15
C GLY A 131 8.12 -10.82 4.35
N THR A 132 6.98 -11.51 4.35
CA THR A 132 6.62 -12.51 5.35
C THR A 132 7.34 -13.82 5.03
N PRO A 133 8.10 -14.41 5.96
CA PRO A 133 8.76 -15.70 5.74
C PRO A 133 7.75 -16.79 5.33
N ARG A 134 8.17 -17.69 4.40
CA ARG A 134 7.30 -18.75 3.88
C ARG A 134 6.62 -19.57 4.98
N ALA A 135 7.35 -19.89 6.06
CA ALA A 135 6.84 -20.66 7.20
C ALA A 135 5.73 -19.90 7.99
N ARG A 136 5.61 -18.60 7.82
CA ARG A 136 4.63 -17.75 8.50
C ARG A 136 3.54 -17.21 7.56
N ARG A 137 3.64 -17.49 6.26
CA ARG A 137 2.71 -16.95 5.25
C ARG A 137 1.28 -17.31 5.56
N LYS A 138 1.00 -18.58 5.83
CA LYS A 138 -0.35 -19.06 6.14
C LYS A 138 -0.92 -18.34 7.36
N SER A 139 -0.21 -18.33 8.48
CA SER A 139 -0.70 -17.67 9.71
C SER A 139 -0.89 -16.16 9.56
N ALA A 140 -0.07 -15.49 8.73
CA ALA A 140 -0.22 -14.07 8.48
C ALA A 140 -1.46 -13.76 7.64
N LEU A 141 -1.76 -14.56 6.60
CA LEU A 141 -2.97 -14.40 5.79
C LEU A 141 -4.24 -14.81 6.56
N GLU A 142 -4.18 -15.89 7.35
CA GLU A 142 -5.26 -16.28 8.25
C GLU A 142 -5.58 -15.16 9.27
N MET A 143 -4.56 -14.51 9.79
CA MET A 143 -4.72 -13.36 10.69
C MET A 143 -5.33 -12.16 9.96
N LEU A 144 -4.83 -11.82 8.75
CA LEU A 144 -5.30 -10.69 7.97
C LEU A 144 -6.81 -10.77 7.68
N TYR A 145 -7.31 -11.97 7.38
CA TYR A 145 -8.73 -12.21 7.09
C TYR A 145 -9.53 -12.82 8.25
N GLY A 146 -8.87 -13.03 9.39
CA GLY A 146 -9.49 -13.66 10.57
C GLY A 146 -10.31 -12.72 11.42
N TYR A 147 -10.09 -11.42 11.29
CA TYR A 147 -10.93 -10.39 11.92
C TYR A 147 -12.13 -10.07 11.03
N ASP A 148 -13.25 -9.66 11.62
CA ASP A 148 -14.46 -9.27 10.89
C ASP A 148 -14.36 -7.84 10.30
N TYR A 149 -13.17 -7.48 9.81
CA TYR A 149 -12.95 -6.23 9.10
C TYR A 149 -13.21 -6.41 7.61
N ASP A 150 -13.84 -5.43 6.97
CA ASP A 150 -13.98 -5.40 5.52
C ASP A 150 -12.62 -5.16 4.86
N MET A 151 -12.07 -6.21 4.27
CA MET A 151 -10.80 -6.18 3.52
C MET A 151 -11.03 -6.08 2.00
N THR A 152 -12.29 -5.93 1.56
CA THR A 152 -12.66 -5.87 0.14
C THR A 152 -11.94 -4.69 -0.53
N ASP A 153 -11.21 -4.98 -1.60
CA ASP A 153 -10.46 -4.01 -2.39
C ASP A 153 -9.43 -3.18 -1.58
N ARG A 154 -8.88 -3.79 -0.51
CA ARG A 154 -7.88 -3.17 0.37
C ARG A 154 -6.59 -3.98 0.52
N VAL A 155 -6.59 -5.23 0.07
CA VAL A 155 -5.43 -6.11 0.12
C VAL A 155 -4.90 -6.33 -1.29
N MET A 156 -3.61 -6.06 -1.52
CA MET A 156 -2.99 -6.14 -2.84
C MET A 156 -1.91 -7.22 -2.89
N PHE A 157 -1.92 -8.01 -3.97
CA PHE A 157 -0.79 -8.88 -4.28
C PHE A 157 0.37 -8.10 -4.89
N GLY A 158 1.59 -8.51 -4.58
CA GLY A 158 2.83 -8.02 -5.18
C GLY A 158 3.95 -9.04 -5.06
N THR A 159 5.07 -8.82 -5.73
CA THR A 159 6.20 -9.77 -5.80
C THR A 159 7.44 -9.30 -5.08
N ASP A 160 7.54 -8.02 -4.74
CA ASP A 160 8.74 -7.35 -4.21
C ASP A 160 10.00 -7.56 -5.07
N CYS A 161 9.80 -7.84 -6.37
CA CYS A 161 10.89 -8.01 -7.32
C CYS A 161 11.42 -6.66 -7.80
N ARG A 162 12.72 -6.62 -8.08
CA ARG A 162 13.31 -5.51 -8.84
C ARG A 162 12.85 -5.61 -10.30
N THR A 163 12.68 -4.47 -10.97
CA THR A 163 12.24 -4.45 -12.37
C THR A 163 13.20 -5.13 -13.33
N ASN A 164 14.49 -5.14 -13.02
CA ASN A 164 15.54 -5.80 -13.80
C ASN A 164 15.75 -7.28 -13.41
N ASP A 165 15.04 -7.78 -12.40
CA ASP A 165 15.17 -9.15 -11.89
C ASP A 165 13.77 -9.76 -11.64
N TYR A 166 12.77 -9.33 -12.41
CA TYR A 166 11.42 -9.88 -12.33
C TYR A 166 11.33 -11.20 -13.06
N THR A 167 10.85 -12.23 -12.38
CA THR A 167 10.57 -13.53 -13.00
C THR A 167 9.09 -13.90 -12.82
N VAL A 168 8.47 -14.34 -13.93
CA VAL A 168 7.09 -14.83 -13.92
C VAL A 168 6.95 -16.06 -13.04
N ALA A 169 7.98 -16.93 -12.99
CA ALA A 169 7.99 -18.14 -12.17
C ALA A 169 7.86 -17.80 -10.68
N TRP A 170 8.59 -16.79 -10.20
CA TRP A 170 8.51 -16.33 -8.82
C TRP A 170 7.11 -15.79 -8.49
N ALA A 171 6.54 -14.96 -9.37
CA ALA A 171 5.20 -14.43 -9.17
C ALA A 171 4.16 -15.54 -9.08
N LYS A 172 4.20 -16.53 -9.99
CA LYS A 172 3.30 -17.68 -9.98
C LYS A 172 3.44 -18.53 -8.73
N GLU A 173 4.66 -18.82 -8.29
CA GLU A 173 4.91 -19.60 -7.06
C GLU A 173 4.22 -18.97 -5.85
N TRP A 174 4.31 -17.64 -5.72
CA TRP A 174 3.65 -16.93 -4.62
C TRP A 174 2.14 -16.87 -4.78
N GLN A 175 1.62 -16.67 -5.99
CA GLN A 175 0.18 -16.71 -6.27
C GLN A 175 -0.40 -18.09 -5.92
N GLU A 176 0.20 -19.18 -6.42
CA GLU A 176 -0.26 -20.55 -6.15
C GLU A 176 -0.28 -20.88 -4.65
N ARG A 177 0.73 -20.42 -3.91
CA ARG A 177 0.80 -20.56 -2.46
C ARG A 177 -0.32 -19.81 -1.77
N ASP A 178 -0.55 -18.53 -2.14
CA ASP A 178 -1.58 -17.71 -1.55
C ASP A 178 -2.97 -18.20 -1.91
N ASP A 179 -3.19 -18.63 -3.16
CA ASP A 179 -4.46 -19.22 -3.62
C ASP A 179 -4.82 -20.49 -2.83
N ALA A 180 -3.85 -21.32 -2.52
CA ALA A 180 -4.07 -22.50 -1.69
C ALA A 180 -4.51 -22.14 -0.24
N ILE A 181 -3.96 -21.04 0.30
CA ILE A 181 -4.36 -20.53 1.62
C ILE A 181 -5.77 -19.91 1.53
N TYR A 182 -6.04 -19.08 0.52
CA TYR A 182 -7.32 -18.43 0.31
C TYR A 182 -8.45 -19.44 0.09
N ALA A 183 -8.19 -20.53 -0.63
CA ALA A 183 -9.15 -21.61 -0.79
C ALA A 183 -9.55 -22.26 0.56
N GLY A 184 -8.63 -22.31 1.52
CA GLY A 184 -8.89 -22.78 2.87
C GLY A 184 -9.65 -21.80 3.75
N LEU A 185 -9.60 -20.48 3.44
CA LEU A 185 -10.33 -19.45 4.17
C LEU A 185 -11.78 -19.28 3.70
N GLY A 186 -12.09 -19.69 2.46
CA GLY A 186 -13.41 -19.53 1.84
C GLY A 186 -13.54 -18.26 1.01
N ARG A 187 -14.34 -18.36 -0.07
CA ARG A 187 -14.55 -17.23 -1.01
C ARG A 187 -15.35 -16.08 -0.41
N GLU A 188 -16.12 -16.33 0.61
CA GLU A 188 -16.85 -15.32 1.37
C GLU A 188 -15.92 -14.37 2.15
N LYS A 189 -14.69 -14.83 2.46
CA LYS A 189 -13.66 -14.05 3.14
C LYS A 189 -12.66 -13.42 2.18
N VAL A 190 -12.29 -14.14 1.12
CA VAL A 190 -11.26 -13.71 0.18
C VAL A 190 -11.75 -13.86 -1.27
N ASP A 191 -12.01 -12.75 -1.92
CA ASP A 191 -12.25 -12.69 -3.34
C ASP A 191 -10.91 -12.50 -4.08
N PRO A 192 -10.44 -13.49 -4.87
CA PRO A 192 -9.18 -13.37 -5.60
C PRO A 192 -9.14 -12.16 -6.55
N ASP A 193 -10.26 -11.80 -7.17
CA ASP A 193 -10.32 -10.63 -8.05
C ASP A 193 -10.09 -9.32 -7.29
N SER A 194 -10.55 -9.25 -6.03
CA SER A 194 -10.22 -8.15 -5.13
C SER A 194 -8.71 -8.04 -4.94
N VAL A 195 -8.04 -9.14 -4.56
CA VAL A 195 -6.60 -9.14 -4.23
C VAL A 195 -5.71 -8.89 -5.44
N TYR A 196 -6.02 -9.51 -6.59
CA TYR A 196 -5.15 -9.47 -7.76
C TYR A 196 -5.44 -8.32 -8.72
N ARG A 197 -6.55 -7.61 -8.56
CA ARG A 197 -6.95 -6.56 -9.51
C ARG A 197 -7.60 -5.34 -8.85
N ARG A 198 -8.75 -5.51 -8.19
CA ARG A 198 -9.57 -4.35 -7.77
C ARG A 198 -8.93 -3.52 -6.67
N ALA A 199 -8.21 -4.13 -5.72
CA ALA A 199 -7.49 -3.40 -4.69
C ALA A 199 -6.44 -2.47 -5.30
N LEU A 200 -5.67 -2.93 -6.30
CA LEU A 200 -4.70 -2.08 -7.00
C LEU A 200 -5.41 -0.95 -7.76
N GLN A 201 -6.55 -1.22 -8.41
CA GLN A 201 -7.34 -0.18 -9.08
C GLN A 201 -7.80 0.90 -8.11
N HIS A 202 -8.35 0.47 -6.98
CA HIS A 202 -8.80 1.38 -5.93
C HIS A 202 -7.63 2.18 -5.34
N PHE A 203 -6.51 1.54 -5.08
CA PHE A 203 -5.30 2.19 -4.57
C PHE A 203 -4.80 3.27 -5.52
N LEU A 204 -4.73 2.98 -6.83
CA LEU A 204 -4.21 3.91 -7.83
C LEU A 204 -5.18 5.06 -8.15
N PHE A 205 -6.48 4.77 -8.26
CA PHE A 205 -7.44 5.71 -8.85
C PHE A 205 -8.56 6.16 -7.90
N GLY A 206 -8.62 5.60 -6.70
CA GLY A 206 -9.73 5.82 -5.77
C GLY A 206 -10.96 4.97 -6.09
N GLY A 207 -11.94 4.95 -5.18
CA GLY A 207 -13.18 4.19 -5.36
C GLY A 207 -13.98 4.69 -6.56
N GLY A 208 -14.20 3.82 -7.55
CA GLY A 208 -14.96 4.11 -8.76
C GLY A 208 -14.12 4.35 -10.02
N GLY A 209 -12.80 4.31 -9.95
CA GLY A 209 -11.92 4.46 -11.12
C GLY A 209 -11.83 3.16 -11.95
N ALA A 210 -12.42 3.15 -13.14
CA ALA A 210 -12.08 2.13 -14.12
C ALA A 210 -10.60 2.23 -14.51
N LEU A 211 -9.90 1.09 -14.66
CA LEU A 211 -8.53 1.07 -15.20
C LEU A 211 -8.53 1.75 -16.58
N ARG A 212 -8.00 2.95 -16.65
CA ARG A 212 -7.59 3.50 -17.92
C ARG A 212 -6.28 2.82 -18.32
N ARG A 213 -6.33 1.95 -19.32
CA ARG A 213 -5.11 1.44 -19.95
C ARG A 213 -4.37 2.66 -20.51
N PRO A 214 -3.07 2.83 -20.27
CA PRO A 214 -2.30 3.78 -21.05
C PRO A 214 -2.42 3.37 -22.51
N THR A 215 -2.93 4.25 -23.36
CA THR A 215 -2.88 4.05 -24.81
C THR A 215 -1.42 4.08 -25.23
N PRO A 216 -0.95 3.14 -26.07
CA PRO A 216 0.44 3.11 -26.53
C PRO A 216 0.86 4.36 -27.31
N ASP A 217 -0.08 5.08 -27.87
CA ASP A 217 0.13 6.30 -28.63
C ASP A 217 -0.69 7.41 -27.96
N GLY A 218 -0.04 8.50 -27.57
CA GLY A 218 -0.62 9.68 -26.92
C GLY A 218 -1.64 10.46 -27.78
N THR A 219 -2.63 9.76 -28.33
CA THR A 219 -3.78 10.36 -29.01
C THR A 219 -4.98 10.28 -28.07
N GLU A 220 -5.27 11.39 -27.40
CA GLU A 220 -6.59 11.64 -26.84
C GLU A 220 -7.62 11.61 -27.97
N ASN A 221 -8.45 10.58 -28.05
CA ASN A 221 -9.68 10.67 -28.80
C ASN A 221 -10.70 11.41 -27.94
N GLY A 222 -10.84 12.69 -28.24
CA GLY A 222 -12.00 13.49 -27.84
C GLY A 222 -13.26 12.96 -28.50
N GLN A 223 -14.23 12.62 -27.70
CA GLN A 223 -15.66 12.87 -27.89
C GLN A 223 -16.36 12.73 -26.55
#